data_49f4634098ee89aa11992c10658044a2
#
_entry.id   49f4634098ee89aa11992c10658044a2
#
_cell.length_a   1.000
_cell.length_b   1.000
_cell.length_c   1.000
_cell.angle_alpha   90.00
_cell.angle_beta   90.00
_cell.angle_gamma   90.00
#
_symmetry.space_group_name_H-M   'P 1'
#
loop_
_entity.id
_entity.type
_entity.pdbx_description
1 polymer ?
#
loop_
_entity_poly.entity_id
_entity_poly.type
_entity_poly.pdbx_seq_one_letter_code
_entity_poly.pdbx_strand_id
1 'polypeptide(L)'
;MSFTSFIKQEIASQEIDDCCKRAELCALIQLMSSLSISNQKFSLIIKSENPTTSKRIVYLLKKLYKTNTELTVIKKNNLKKNNVYIVKTLDDGKAILEDLGLYNSQKGLLSHPTYSVVAKNCCVKNYLAGCFLAYGICNPPNSKNYHLEISFNDLDHGDFVVKLLLKFNINAKIVKRRNKYVVYLKRADVISDFLKIIGTSDALYEFEDTRIERDFKHSLVRIDNCDIANEIKTLKACEKQIAYMNKIKDSDKYNDLDDKLKNVIEIRLLNQDSSLNELCKLYEKKYGESLSKSGLKHRLNKIENIANSL
;
A
#
# COMPACT_ATOMS: atom_id res chain seq x y z
N MET A 1 -2.37 -19.13 0.31
CA MET A 1 -3.65 -18.37 0.48
C MET A 1 -3.41 -16.95 -0.03
N SER A 2 -4.39 -16.26 -0.66
CA SER A 2 -4.20 -14.86 -1.03
C SER A 2 -4.34 -13.96 0.21
N PHE A 3 -3.65 -12.82 0.23
CA PHE A 3 -3.75 -11.84 1.34
C PHE A 3 -5.20 -11.39 1.60
N THR A 4 -5.98 -11.15 0.52
CA THR A 4 -7.43 -10.90 0.64
C THR A 4 -8.18 -12.03 1.36
N SER A 5 -7.83 -13.29 1.08
CA SER A 5 -8.49 -14.44 1.74
C SER A 5 -8.07 -14.55 3.20
N PHE A 6 -6.85 -14.19 3.54
CA PHE A 6 -6.36 -14.14 4.90
C PHE A 6 -7.13 -13.11 5.73
N ILE A 7 -7.25 -11.87 5.24
CA ILE A 7 -8.07 -10.83 5.88
C ILE A 7 -9.52 -11.30 6.09
N LYS A 8 -10.13 -11.90 5.07
CA LYS A 8 -11.52 -12.40 5.16
C LYS A 8 -11.67 -13.52 6.19
N GLN A 9 -10.68 -14.39 6.32
CA GLN A 9 -10.69 -15.45 7.32
C GLN A 9 -10.60 -14.87 8.73
N GLU A 10 -9.74 -13.89 8.95
CA GLU A 10 -9.58 -13.23 10.23
C GLU A 10 -10.87 -12.51 10.67
N ILE A 11 -11.50 -11.73 9.76
CA ILE A 11 -12.81 -11.10 10.05
C ILE A 11 -13.85 -12.17 10.43
N ALA A 12 -13.92 -13.25 9.66
CA ALA A 12 -14.95 -14.28 9.87
C ALA A 12 -14.76 -15.09 11.17
N SER A 13 -13.57 -15.08 11.77
CA SER A 13 -13.27 -15.74 13.05
C SER A 13 -13.55 -14.87 14.27
N GLN A 14 -13.79 -13.56 14.09
CA GLN A 14 -14.00 -12.66 15.21
C GLN A 14 -15.30 -12.95 15.96
N GLU A 15 -15.20 -12.97 17.29
CA GLU A 15 -16.36 -12.92 18.17
C GLU A 15 -16.70 -11.45 18.46
N ILE A 16 -17.92 -11.06 18.18
CA ILE A 16 -18.40 -9.67 18.25
C ILE A 16 -19.77 -9.60 18.92
N ASP A 17 -20.11 -8.43 19.44
CA ASP A 17 -21.41 -8.17 20.07
C ASP A 17 -22.56 -8.25 19.07
N ASP A 18 -23.78 -8.46 19.56
CA ASP A 18 -24.97 -8.63 18.71
C ASP A 18 -25.27 -7.38 17.87
N CYS A 19 -25.06 -6.17 18.38
CA CYS A 19 -25.20 -4.96 17.57
C CYS A 19 -24.19 -4.91 16.41
N CYS A 20 -22.99 -5.43 16.61
CA CYS A 20 -21.93 -5.54 15.62
C CYS A 20 -22.24 -6.65 14.61
N LYS A 21 -22.77 -7.80 15.07
CA LYS A 21 -23.25 -8.89 14.20
C LYS A 21 -24.35 -8.41 13.24
N ARG A 22 -25.27 -7.58 13.74
CA ARG A 22 -26.32 -6.96 12.90
C ARG A 22 -25.73 -6.05 11.84
N ALA A 23 -24.76 -5.21 12.18
CA ALA A 23 -24.12 -4.31 11.24
C ALA A 23 -23.33 -5.07 10.18
N GLU A 24 -22.57 -6.10 10.57
CA GLU A 24 -21.83 -6.96 9.64
C GLU A 24 -22.77 -7.71 8.69
N LEU A 25 -23.81 -8.35 9.23
CA LEU A 25 -24.81 -9.07 8.43
C LEU A 25 -25.58 -8.13 7.49
N CYS A 26 -25.89 -6.91 7.93
CA CYS A 26 -26.55 -5.89 7.11
C CYS A 26 -25.73 -5.60 5.85
N ALA A 27 -24.41 -5.36 5.97
CA ALA A 27 -23.53 -5.13 4.83
C ALA A 27 -23.49 -6.34 3.87
N LEU A 28 -23.39 -7.55 4.41
CA LEU A 28 -23.35 -8.79 3.63
C LEU A 28 -24.65 -9.02 2.85
N ILE A 29 -25.80 -8.86 3.51
CA ILE A 29 -27.11 -9.02 2.86
C ILE A 29 -27.29 -7.96 1.79
N GLN A 30 -27.02 -6.71 2.07
CA GLN A 30 -27.19 -5.63 1.10
C GLN A 30 -26.36 -5.82 -0.17
N LEU A 31 -25.12 -6.27 -0.03
CA LEU A 31 -24.22 -6.42 -1.17
C LEU A 31 -24.40 -7.72 -1.95
N MET A 32 -24.83 -8.81 -1.28
CA MET A 32 -24.74 -10.15 -1.84
C MET A 32 -26.09 -10.85 -2.00
N SER A 33 -27.18 -10.28 -1.44
CA SER A 33 -28.48 -10.92 -1.51
C SER A 33 -29.32 -10.46 -2.70
N SER A 34 -30.24 -11.33 -3.08
CA SER A 34 -31.41 -11.05 -3.89
C SER A 34 -32.66 -11.53 -3.17
N LEU A 35 -33.74 -10.78 -3.34
CA LEU A 35 -35.04 -11.12 -2.77
C LEU A 35 -35.78 -12.05 -3.74
N SER A 36 -36.26 -13.18 -3.24
CA SER A 36 -37.13 -14.10 -3.96
C SER A 36 -38.50 -14.09 -3.33
N ILE A 37 -39.53 -13.89 -4.13
CA ILE A 37 -40.94 -13.89 -3.69
C ILE A 37 -41.61 -15.12 -4.32
N SER A 38 -42.07 -16.03 -3.49
CA SER A 38 -42.84 -17.21 -3.93
C SER A 38 -43.94 -17.51 -2.93
N ASN A 39 -45.19 -17.70 -3.42
CA ASN A 39 -46.38 -17.97 -2.58
C ASN A 39 -46.51 -16.99 -1.40
N GLN A 40 -46.35 -15.68 -1.67
CA GLN A 40 -46.38 -14.60 -0.67
C GLN A 40 -45.28 -14.69 0.42
N LYS A 41 -44.35 -15.63 0.33
CA LYS A 41 -43.18 -15.73 1.21
C LYS A 41 -41.99 -15.02 0.62
N PHE A 42 -41.28 -14.29 1.46
CA PHE A 42 -40.08 -13.54 1.11
C PHE A 42 -38.88 -14.34 1.59
N SER A 43 -38.05 -14.83 0.65
CA SER A 43 -36.82 -15.51 0.92
C SER A 43 -35.61 -14.68 0.47
N LEU A 44 -34.56 -14.66 1.27
CA LEU A 44 -33.28 -14.06 0.87
C LEU A 44 -32.39 -15.14 0.24
N ILE A 45 -31.85 -14.85 -0.93
CA ILE A 45 -30.88 -15.72 -1.62
C ILE A 45 -29.55 -14.96 -1.66
N ILE A 46 -28.57 -15.44 -0.90
CA ILE A 46 -27.26 -14.81 -0.77
C ILE A 46 -26.24 -15.68 -1.49
N LYS A 47 -25.47 -15.10 -2.43
CA LYS A 47 -24.50 -15.84 -3.26
C LYS A 47 -23.08 -15.36 -2.96
N SER A 48 -22.17 -16.31 -2.70
CA SER A 48 -20.75 -16.05 -2.47
C SER A 48 -19.89 -17.09 -3.18
N GLU A 49 -18.73 -16.67 -3.69
CA GLU A 49 -17.69 -17.58 -4.17
C GLU A 49 -16.68 -17.91 -3.06
N ASN A 50 -16.76 -17.27 -1.90
CA ASN A 50 -15.87 -17.50 -0.77
C ASN A 50 -16.56 -18.36 0.30
N PRO A 51 -16.02 -19.56 0.62
CA PRO A 51 -16.61 -20.44 1.62
C PRO A 51 -16.61 -19.85 3.03
N THR A 52 -15.58 -19.07 3.38
CA THR A 52 -15.46 -18.41 4.69
C THR A 52 -16.57 -17.38 4.88
N THR A 53 -16.81 -16.52 3.87
CA THR A 53 -17.91 -15.54 3.89
C THR A 53 -19.27 -16.26 4.00
N SER A 54 -19.48 -17.36 3.27
CA SER A 54 -20.73 -18.09 3.32
C SER A 54 -20.99 -18.71 4.69
N LYS A 55 -19.99 -19.32 5.31
CA LYS A 55 -20.07 -19.84 6.68
C LYS A 55 -20.40 -18.75 7.68
N ARG A 56 -19.76 -17.57 7.55
CA ARG A 56 -20.04 -16.40 8.42
C ARG A 56 -21.45 -15.92 8.29
N ILE A 57 -22.00 -15.83 7.08
CA ILE A 57 -23.41 -15.47 6.83
C ILE A 57 -24.35 -16.43 7.54
N VAL A 58 -24.18 -17.76 7.38
CA VAL A 58 -24.99 -18.77 8.05
C VAL A 58 -24.91 -18.64 9.56
N TYR A 59 -23.70 -18.43 10.11
CA TYR A 59 -23.49 -18.20 11.54
C TYR A 59 -24.28 -16.99 12.05
N LEU A 60 -24.15 -15.84 11.38
CA LEU A 60 -24.82 -14.61 11.78
C LEU A 60 -26.35 -14.71 11.70
N LEU A 61 -26.89 -15.31 10.63
CA LEU A 61 -28.33 -15.53 10.46
C LEU A 61 -28.88 -16.42 11.60
N LYS A 62 -28.21 -17.51 11.92
CA LYS A 62 -28.63 -18.42 12.99
C LYS A 62 -28.56 -17.76 14.38
N LYS A 63 -27.52 -16.96 14.65
CA LYS A 63 -27.35 -16.30 15.94
C LYS A 63 -28.38 -15.20 16.19
N LEU A 64 -28.66 -14.37 15.16
CA LEU A 64 -29.54 -13.21 15.30
C LEU A 64 -31.02 -13.52 15.14
N TYR A 65 -31.38 -14.40 14.18
CA TYR A 65 -32.77 -14.58 13.79
C TYR A 65 -33.27 -16.02 14.02
N LYS A 66 -32.38 -16.96 14.39
CA LYS A 66 -32.74 -18.38 14.55
C LYS A 66 -33.45 -18.98 13.33
N THR A 67 -33.30 -18.34 12.15
CA THR A 67 -33.97 -18.73 10.92
C THR A 67 -33.40 -20.01 10.33
N ASN A 68 -34.26 -20.79 9.68
CA ASN A 68 -33.84 -21.96 8.92
C ASN A 68 -33.16 -21.52 7.63
N THR A 69 -31.97 -22.01 7.41
CA THR A 69 -31.13 -21.69 6.23
C THR A 69 -30.78 -22.95 5.46
N GLU A 70 -30.91 -22.90 4.15
CA GLU A 70 -30.39 -23.93 3.24
C GLU A 70 -29.07 -23.45 2.65
N LEU A 71 -28.05 -24.29 2.66
CA LEU A 71 -26.76 -24.05 2.03
C LEU A 71 -26.60 -24.99 0.83
N THR A 72 -26.59 -24.44 -0.37
CA THR A 72 -26.36 -25.16 -1.61
C THR A 72 -25.00 -24.79 -2.19
N VAL A 73 -24.23 -25.77 -2.68
CA VAL A 73 -22.96 -25.56 -3.34
C VAL A 73 -23.09 -25.94 -4.81
N ILE A 74 -22.90 -24.97 -5.69
CA ILE A 74 -22.91 -25.19 -7.15
C ILE A 74 -21.48 -25.14 -7.66
N LYS A 75 -21.04 -26.22 -8.32
CA LYS A 75 -19.75 -26.25 -9.03
C LYS A 75 -19.91 -25.57 -10.39
N LYS A 76 -19.15 -24.50 -10.63
CA LYS A 76 -19.08 -23.88 -11.98
C LYS A 76 -18.22 -24.73 -12.88
N ASN A 77 -18.77 -25.16 -14.04
CA ASN A 77 -18.01 -25.91 -15.05
C ASN A 77 -17.13 -25.00 -15.95
N ASN A 78 -17.09 -23.69 -15.69
CA ASN A 78 -16.32 -22.73 -16.47
C ASN A 78 -14.83 -22.76 -16.08
N LEU A 79 -13.98 -22.09 -16.90
CA LEU A 79 -12.51 -22.05 -16.83
C LEU A 79 -11.87 -21.88 -15.43
N LYS A 80 -12.58 -21.31 -14.45
CA LYS A 80 -12.07 -21.12 -13.09
C LYS A 80 -12.50 -22.19 -12.07
N LYS A 81 -13.35 -23.15 -12.43
CA LYS A 81 -13.83 -24.24 -11.55
C LYS A 81 -14.19 -23.84 -10.10
N ASN A 82 -14.57 -22.58 -9.87
CA ASN A 82 -14.89 -22.09 -8.53
C ASN A 82 -16.27 -22.55 -8.10
N ASN A 83 -16.40 -22.95 -6.83
CA ASN A 83 -17.69 -23.23 -6.22
C ASN A 83 -18.44 -21.92 -5.94
N VAL A 84 -19.76 -21.94 -6.15
CA VAL A 84 -20.67 -20.88 -5.69
C VAL A 84 -21.49 -21.42 -4.54
N TYR A 85 -21.43 -20.76 -3.42
CA TYR A 85 -22.19 -21.06 -2.22
C TYR A 85 -23.44 -20.20 -2.22
N ILE A 86 -24.60 -20.84 -2.12
CA ILE A 86 -25.90 -20.17 -2.06
C ILE A 86 -26.49 -20.43 -0.67
N VAL A 87 -26.69 -19.38 0.09
CA VAL A 87 -27.41 -19.40 1.38
C VAL A 87 -28.79 -18.85 1.13
N LYS A 88 -29.84 -19.66 1.39
CA LYS A 88 -31.23 -19.27 1.25
C LYS A 88 -31.90 -19.29 2.62
N THR A 89 -32.62 -18.21 2.98
CA THR A 89 -33.54 -18.23 4.12
C THR A 89 -34.88 -18.78 3.65
N LEU A 90 -35.50 -19.68 4.43
CA LEU A 90 -36.77 -20.30 4.03
C LEU A 90 -37.96 -19.42 4.28
N ASP A 91 -37.92 -18.62 5.33
CA ASP A 91 -38.97 -17.69 5.78
C ASP A 91 -38.32 -16.37 6.27
N ASP A 92 -39.14 -15.39 6.64
CA ASP A 92 -38.75 -14.17 7.35
C ASP A 92 -37.86 -13.17 6.59
N GLY A 93 -37.62 -13.34 5.29
CA GLY A 93 -36.73 -12.45 4.53
C GLY A 93 -37.10 -10.96 4.63
N LYS A 94 -38.41 -10.64 4.66
CA LYS A 94 -38.87 -9.28 4.81
C LYS A 94 -38.59 -8.72 6.21
N ALA A 95 -38.92 -9.47 7.26
CA ALA A 95 -38.64 -9.08 8.64
C ALA A 95 -37.15 -8.86 8.90
N ILE A 96 -36.30 -9.71 8.35
CA ILE A 96 -34.82 -9.55 8.41
C ILE A 96 -34.38 -8.25 7.74
N LEU A 97 -34.95 -7.93 6.56
CA LEU A 97 -34.58 -6.69 5.84
C LEU A 97 -35.08 -5.43 6.59
N GLU A 98 -36.28 -5.49 7.20
CA GLU A 98 -36.82 -4.40 8.01
C GLU A 98 -35.94 -4.18 9.26
N ASP A 99 -35.61 -5.24 9.99
CA ASP A 99 -34.76 -5.17 11.18
C ASP A 99 -33.38 -4.63 10.88
N LEU A 100 -32.78 -5.03 9.75
CA LEU A 100 -31.47 -4.55 9.28
C LEU A 100 -31.54 -3.14 8.66
N GLY A 101 -32.70 -2.49 8.63
CA GLY A 101 -32.88 -1.16 8.06
C GLY A 101 -32.64 -1.08 6.55
N LEU A 102 -32.84 -2.18 5.83
CA LEU A 102 -32.66 -2.31 4.38
C LEU A 102 -33.97 -2.24 3.60
N TYR A 103 -35.09 -2.33 4.29
CA TYR A 103 -36.44 -2.24 3.73
C TYR A 103 -37.31 -1.30 4.55
N ASN A 104 -38.11 -0.52 3.85
CA ASN A 104 -39.15 0.35 4.45
C ASN A 104 -40.45 0.13 3.67
N SER A 105 -41.58 -0.01 4.37
CA SER A 105 -42.90 -0.28 3.76
C SER A 105 -43.32 0.80 2.77
N GLN A 106 -42.87 2.06 2.94
CA GLN A 106 -43.20 3.17 2.06
C GLN A 106 -42.26 3.30 0.85
N LYS A 107 -40.95 2.99 1.03
CA LYS A 107 -39.90 3.21 0.03
C LYS A 107 -39.42 1.93 -0.62
N GLY A 108 -39.80 0.76 -0.10
CA GLY A 108 -39.25 -0.52 -0.56
C GLY A 108 -37.83 -0.78 -0.08
N LEU A 109 -37.00 -1.42 -0.94
CA LEU A 109 -35.59 -1.66 -0.67
C LEU A 109 -34.79 -0.35 -0.72
N LEU A 110 -33.91 -0.16 0.24
CA LEU A 110 -33.05 1.02 0.36
C LEU A 110 -31.69 0.78 -0.31
N SER A 111 -31.12 1.83 -0.90
CA SER A 111 -29.77 1.78 -1.52
C SER A 111 -28.65 1.59 -0.48
N HIS A 112 -28.85 2.03 0.75
CA HIS A 112 -27.98 1.82 1.90
C HIS A 112 -28.82 1.68 3.19
N PRO A 113 -28.30 1.09 4.28
CA PRO A 113 -29.07 0.93 5.50
C PRO A 113 -29.37 2.27 6.17
N THR A 114 -30.35 2.23 7.05
CA THR A 114 -30.63 3.37 7.92
C THR A 114 -29.45 3.64 8.87
N TYR A 115 -29.23 4.90 9.22
CA TYR A 115 -28.12 5.30 10.11
C TYR A 115 -28.19 4.67 11.51
N SER A 116 -29.35 4.18 11.94
CA SER A 116 -29.52 3.47 13.21
C SER A 116 -28.63 2.21 13.32
N VAL A 117 -28.43 1.50 12.20
CA VAL A 117 -27.58 0.30 12.14
C VAL A 117 -26.09 0.62 12.38
N VAL A 118 -25.67 1.82 11.98
CA VAL A 118 -24.27 2.30 12.09
C VAL A 118 -24.13 3.49 13.05
N ALA A 119 -25.01 3.56 14.07
CA ALA A 119 -24.99 4.66 15.03
C ALA A 119 -23.75 4.64 15.93
N LYS A 120 -23.32 3.46 16.36
CA LYS A 120 -22.14 3.29 17.22
C LYS A 120 -20.89 3.05 16.37
N ASN A 121 -19.74 3.53 16.84
CA ASN A 121 -18.46 3.31 16.13
C ASN A 121 -18.12 1.82 15.96
N CYS A 122 -18.44 0.97 16.93
CA CYS A 122 -18.25 -0.48 16.81
C CYS A 122 -19.10 -1.07 15.68
N CYS A 123 -20.34 -0.62 15.51
CA CYS A 123 -21.23 -1.05 14.43
C CYS A 123 -20.69 -0.56 13.05
N VAL A 124 -20.17 0.68 12.97
CA VAL A 124 -19.53 1.18 11.74
C VAL A 124 -18.36 0.30 11.32
N LYS A 125 -17.47 -0.05 12.27
CA LYS A 125 -16.31 -0.92 12.01
C LYS A 125 -16.76 -2.27 11.45
N ASN A 126 -17.73 -2.89 12.07
CA ASN A 126 -18.24 -4.19 11.64
C ASN A 126 -19.06 -4.14 10.34
N TYR A 127 -19.73 -3.03 10.06
CA TYR A 127 -20.36 -2.79 8.76
C TYR A 127 -19.31 -2.71 7.65
N LEU A 128 -18.19 -2.00 7.88
CA LEU A 128 -17.05 -1.93 6.94
C LEU A 128 -16.38 -3.30 6.77
N ALA A 129 -16.24 -4.07 7.84
CA ALA A 129 -15.75 -5.46 7.79
C ALA A 129 -16.66 -6.34 6.94
N GLY A 130 -17.99 -6.24 7.08
CA GLY A 130 -18.96 -6.91 6.24
C GLY A 130 -18.89 -6.50 4.77
N CYS A 131 -18.70 -5.22 4.47
CA CYS A 131 -18.46 -4.74 3.10
C CYS A 131 -17.20 -5.38 2.50
N PHE A 132 -16.12 -5.47 3.28
CA PHE A 132 -14.88 -6.11 2.83
C PHE A 132 -15.04 -7.63 2.65
N LEU A 133 -15.74 -8.32 3.55
CA LEU A 133 -16.09 -9.74 3.40
C LEU A 133 -16.83 -10.00 2.09
N ALA A 134 -17.78 -9.13 1.73
CA ALA A 134 -18.57 -9.26 0.51
C ALA A 134 -17.67 -9.12 -0.74
N TYR A 135 -17.18 -7.93 -1.01
CA TYR A 135 -16.51 -7.58 -2.26
C TYR A 135 -15.20 -6.83 -2.07
N GLY A 136 -14.59 -6.90 -0.89
CA GLY A 136 -13.29 -6.33 -0.63
C GLY A 136 -12.16 -7.15 -1.27
N ILE A 137 -11.16 -6.44 -1.79
CA ILE A 137 -9.90 -6.96 -2.32
C ILE A 137 -8.77 -6.10 -1.78
N CYS A 138 -7.69 -6.74 -1.34
CA CYS A 138 -6.46 -6.08 -0.94
C CYS A 138 -5.28 -6.75 -1.62
N ASN A 139 -4.42 -5.95 -2.27
CA ASN A 139 -3.19 -6.46 -2.82
C ASN A 139 -2.27 -6.95 -1.69
N PRO A 140 -1.49 -8.02 -1.91
CA PRO A 140 -0.51 -8.44 -0.93
C PRO A 140 0.55 -7.35 -0.72
N PRO A 141 1.11 -7.22 0.50
CA PRO A 141 2.02 -6.12 0.84
C PRO A 141 3.34 -6.11 0.05
N ASN A 142 3.76 -7.27 -0.48
CA ASN A 142 4.92 -7.42 -1.35
C ASN A 142 4.66 -7.01 -2.82
N SER A 143 3.42 -6.64 -3.17
CA SER A 143 3.09 -6.21 -4.54
C SER A 143 3.71 -4.86 -4.88
N LYS A 144 3.89 -4.58 -6.16
CA LYS A 144 4.47 -3.32 -6.66
C LYS A 144 3.71 -2.08 -6.17
N ASN A 145 2.37 -2.18 -6.09
CA ASN A 145 1.50 -1.08 -5.69
C ASN A 145 0.57 -1.51 -4.56
N TYR A 146 0.46 -0.68 -3.53
CA TYR A 146 -0.55 -0.82 -2.50
C TYR A 146 -1.93 -0.48 -3.06
N HIS A 147 -2.90 -1.35 -2.85
CA HIS A 147 -4.26 -1.15 -3.31
C HIS A 147 -5.24 -1.98 -2.48
N LEU A 148 -6.24 -1.31 -1.94
CA LEU A 148 -7.42 -1.92 -1.32
C LEU A 148 -8.64 -1.34 -1.98
N GLU A 149 -9.60 -2.19 -2.36
CA GLU A 149 -10.86 -1.74 -2.96
C GLU A 149 -12.06 -2.55 -2.46
N ILE A 150 -13.21 -1.91 -2.44
CA ILE A 150 -14.52 -2.53 -2.19
C ILE A 150 -15.47 -2.10 -3.31
N SER A 151 -16.14 -3.07 -3.93
CA SER A 151 -17.03 -2.83 -5.07
C SER A 151 -18.51 -2.76 -4.64
N PHE A 152 -19.24 -1.80 -5.18
CA PHE A 152 -20.66 -1.55 -4.93
C PHE A 152 -21.44 -1.55 -6.25
N ASN A 153 -22.75 -1.88 -6.18
CA ASN A 153 -23.63 -1.80 -7.34
C ASN A 153 -24.15 -0.37 -7.53
N ASP A 154 -24.36 0.38 -6.45
CA ASP A 154 -24.94 1.71 -6.44
C ASP A 154 -23.93 2.76 -5.98
N LEU A 155 -24.03 3.97 -6.55
CA LEU A 155 -23.22 5.12 -6.15
C LEU A 155 -23.56 5.55 -4.72
N ASP A 156 -24.84 5.62 -4.38
CA ASP A 156 -25.31 6.05 -3.06
C ASP A 156 -24.76 5.17 -1.94
N HIS A 157 -24.66 3.86 -2.18
CA HIS A 157 -24.05 2.94 -1.23
C HIS A 157 -22.53 3.19 -1.11
N GLY A 158 -21.85 3.41 -2.23
CA GLY A 158 -20.43 3.76 -2.24
C GLY A 158 -20.16 5.07 -1.46
N ASP A 159 -20.93 6.10 -1.70
CA ASP A 159 -20.85 7.40 -1.00
C ASP A 159 -21.17 7.27 0.49
N PHE A 160 -22.15 6.44 0.86
CA PHE A 160 -22.42 6.12 2.24
C PHE A 160 -21.20 5.51 2.94
N VAL A 161 -20.53 4.54 2.31
CA VAL A 161 -19.33 3.92 2.85
C VAL A 161 -18.16 4.91 2.94
N VAL A 162 -17.97 5.79 1.95
CA VAL A 162 -16.97 6.87 2.03
C VAL A 162 -17.22 7.77 3.23
N LYS A 163 -18.50 8.15 3.50
CA LYS A 163 -18.85 8.93 4.69
C LYS A 163 -18.57 8.20 6.00
N LEU A 164 -18.76 6.87 6.04
CA LEU A 164 -18.40 6.06 7.21
C LEU A 164 -16.89 6.00 7.43
N LEU A 165 -16.08 5.88 6.38
CA LEU A 165 -14.63 5.89 6.43
C LEU A 165 -14.07 7.23 6.91
N LEU A 166 -14.71 8.34 6.51
CA LEU A 166 -14.35 9.69 6.98
C LEU A 166 -14.49 9.86 8.49
N LYS A 167 -15.42 9.15 9.17
CA LYS A 167 -15.52 9.15 10.65
C LYS A 167 -14.22 8.67 11.33
N PHE A 168 -13.37 7.94 10.62
CA PHE A 168 -12.08 7.44 11.09
C PHE A 168 -10.90 8.14 10.40
N ASN A 169 -11.11 9.31 9.81
CA ASN A 169 -10.10 10.07 9.05
C ASN A 169 -9.52 9.32 7.82
N ILE A 170 -10.25 8.34 7.29
CA ILE A 170 -9.89 7.64 6.07
C ILE A 170 -10.51 8.33 4.86
N ASN A 171 -9.67 9.00 4.07
CA ASN A 171 -10.08 9.64 2.81
C ASN A 171 -10.03 8.62 1.66
N ALA A 172 -11.12 7.90 1.45
CA ALA A 172 -11.29 7.00 0.33
C ALA A 172 -11.76 7.75 -0.92
N LYS A 173 -11.39 7.22 -2.09
CA LYS A 173 -11.88 7.71 -3.38
C LYS A 173 -12.86 6.71 -3.97
N ILE A 174 -13.85 7.23 -4.73
CA ILE A 174 -14.79 6.40 -5.48
C ILE A 174 -14.61 6.61 -6.98
N VAL A 175 -14.71 5.53 -7.74
CA VAL A 175 -14.61 5.56 -9.21
C VAL A 175 -15.61 4.57 -9.81
N LYS A 176 -16.21 4.95 -10.94
CA LYS A 176 -17.04 4.05 -11.72
C LYS A 176 -16.16 3.16 -12.59
N ARG A 177 -16.28 1.84 -12.46
CA ARG A 177 -15.62 0.84 -13.29
C ARG A 177 -16.66 -0.10 -13.91
N ARG A 178 -16.83 -0.04 -15.20
CA ARG A 178 -17.88 -0.79 -15.92
C ARG A 178 -19.25 -0.49 -15.26
N ASN A 179 -19.93 -1.51 -14.75
CA ASN A 179 -21.25 -1.41 -14.13
C ASN A 179 -21.20 -1.36 -12.60
N LYS A 180 -20.03 -1.05 -11.99
CA LYS A 180 -19.86 -0.99 -10.53
C LYS A 180 -19.19 0.31 -10.11
N TYR A 181 -19.42 0.70 -8.87
CA TYR A 181 -18.71 1.77 -8.18
C TYR A 181 -17.71 1.16 -7.22
N VAL A 182 -16.47 1.64 -7.27
CA VAL A 182 -15.35 1.08 -6.51
C VAL A 182 -14.83 2.14 -5.57
N VAL A 183 -14.93 1.89 -4.27
CA VAL A 183 -14.30 2.68 -3.22
C VAL A 183 -12.90 2.10 -3.00
N TYR A 184 -11.85 2.93 -3.06
CA TYR A 184 -10.48 2.42 -3.00
C TYR A 184 -9.52 3.28 -2.18
N LEU A 185 -8.47 2.62 -1.67
CA LEU A 185 -7.34 3.18 -0.95
C LEU A 185 -6.03 2.78 -1.65
N LYS A 186 -5.06 3.70 -1.75
CA LYS A 186 -3.76 3.45 -2.41
C LYS A 186 -2.55 3.69 -1.53
N ARG A 187 -2.69 4.42 -0.44
CA ARG A 187 -1.60 4.70 0.49
C ARG A 187 -1.49 3.58 1.50
N ALA A 188 -0.27 3.12 1.78
CA ALA A 188 -0.01 2.02 2.70
C ALA A 188 -0.51 2.33 4.12
N ASP A 189 -0.20 3.51 4.65
CA ASP A 189 -0.64 3.97 5.96
C ASP A 189 -2.17 3.95 6.11
N VAL A 190 -2.89 4.41 5.08
CA VAL A 190 -4.36 4.43 5.07
C VAL A 190 -4.95 3.01 4.99
N ILE A 191 -4.29 2.10 4.27
CA ILE A 191 -4.68 0.68 4.23
C ILE A 191 -4.45 0.03 5.60
N SER A 192 -3.34 0.31 6.27
CA SER A 192 -3.07 -0.15 7.63
C SER A 192 -4.13 0.34 8.62
N ASP A 193 -4.50 1.62 8.54
CA ASP A 193 -5.59 2.18 9.36
C ASP A 193 -6.92 1.46 9.11
N PHE A 194 -7.23 1.15 7.85
CA PHE A 194 -8.42 0.38 7.50
C PHE A 194 -8.39 -1.03 8.10
N LEU A 195 -7.27 -1.77 7.97
CA LEU A 195 -7.11 -3.10 8.55
C LEU A 195 -7.27 -3.08 10.07
N LYS A 196 -6.72 -2.06 10.73
CA LYS A 196 -6.90 -1.82 12.17
C LYS A 196 -8.37 -1.58 12.54
N ILE A 197 -9.10 -0.80 11.74
CA ILE A 197 -10.50 -0.46 12.00
C ILE A 197 -11.39 -1.70 11.90
N ILE A 198 -11.18 -2.56 10.92
CA ILE A 198 -11.95 -3.80 10.76
C ILE A 198 -11.48 -4.94 11.66
N GLY A 199 -10.49 -4.68 12.55
CA GLY A 199 -10.03 -5.60 13.58
C GLY A 199 -9.19 -6.77 13.08
N THR A 200 -8.49 -6.63 11.96
CA THR A 200 -7.63 -7.68 11.38
C THR A 200 -6.18 -7.46 11.79
N SER A 201 -5.84 -7.85 13.03
CA SER A 201 -4.53 -7.60 13.64
C SER A 201 -3.42 -8.41 13.00
N ASP A 202 -3.66 -9.68 12.68
CA ASP A 202 -2.64 -10.56 12.10
C ASP A 202 -2.31 -10.10 10.67
N ALA A 203 -3.34 -9.76 9.88
CA ALA A 203 -3.14 -9.21 8.54
C ALA A 203 -2.48 -7.82 8.58
N LEU A 204 -2.78 -7.00 9.59
CA LEU A 204 -2.13 -5.71 9.80
C LEU A 204 -0.63 -5.89 10.08
N TYR A 205 -0.25 -6.80 10.98
CA TYR A 205 1.16 -7.07 11.29
C TYR A 205 1.91 -7.59 10.06
N GLU A 206 1.36 -8.58 9.34
CA GLU A 206 1.98 -9.08 8.09
C GLU A 206 2.17 -7.94 7.07
N PHE A 207 1.19 -7.05 6.96
CA PHE A 207 1.25 -5.91 6.05
C PHE A 207 2.34 -4.92 6.45
N GLU A 208 2.42 -4.54 7.73
CA GLU A 208 3.40 -3.58 8.24
C GLU A 208 4.83 -4.13 8.22
N ASP A 209 5.04 -5.38 8.64
CA ASP A 209 6.36 -6.02 8.63
C ASP A 209 6.92 -6.06 7.20
N THR A 210 6.11 -6.49 6.23
CA THR A 210 6.52 -6.52 4.82
C THR A 210 6.81 -5.11 4.29
N ARG A 211 6.04 -4.09 4.72
CA ARG A 211 6.26 -2.69 4.36
C ARG A 211 7.60 -2.17 4.89
N ILE A 212 7.89 -2.42 6.17
CA ILE A 212 9.13 -2.00 6.83
C ILE A 212 10.34 -2.63 6.14
N GLU A 213 10.31 -3.94 5.90
CA GLU A 213 11.39 -4.62 5.17
C GLU A 213 11.64 -4.04 3.78
N ARG A 214 10.57 -3.74 3.06
CA ARG A 214 10.66 -3.15 1.72
C ARG A 214 11.24 -1.74 1.74
N ASP A 215 10.80 -0.90 2.67
CA ASP A 215 11.31 0.47 2.83
C ASP A 215 12.79 0.46 3.24
N PHE A 216 13.19 -0.48 4.10
CA PHE A 216 14.59 -0.70 4.47
C PHE A 216 15.44 -1.10 3.25
N LYS A 217 15.01 -2.10 2.48
CA LYS A 217 15.71 -2.52 1.24
C LYS A 217 15.85 -1.36 0.24
N HIS A 218 14.79 -0.56 0.06
CA HIS A 218 14.83 0.61 -0.82
C HIS A 218 15.78 1.69 -0.32
N SER A 219 15.92 1.88 0.99
CA SER A 219 16.86 2.85 1.57
C SER A 219 18.30 2.43 1.33
N LEU A 220 18.63 1.14 1.50
CA LEU A 220 19.97 0.60 1.20
C LEU A 220 20.34 0.82 -0.28
N VAL A 221 19.44 0.44 -1.20
CA VAL A 221 19.69 0.64 -2.65
C VAL A 221 19.89 2.12 -2.99
N ARG A 222 19.22 3.05 -2.31
CA ARG A 222 19.44 4.50 -2.52
C ARG A 222 20.81 4.95 -2.04
N ILE A 223 21.27 4.43 -0.90
CA ILE A 223 22.60 4.72 -0.36
C ILE A 223 23.66 4.21 -1.34
N ASP A 224 23.59 2.93 -1.73
CA ASP A 224 24.51 2.32 -2.69
C ASP A 224 24.58 3.10 -4.00
N ASN A 225 23.43 3.47 -4.57
CA ASN A 225 23.35 4.27 -5.80
C ASN A 225 23.99 5.67 -5.63
N CYS A 226 23.84 6.27 -4.44
CA CYS A 226 24.47 7.55 -4.13
C CYS A 226 26.00 7.41 -4.07
N ASP A 227 26.48 6.38 -3.42
CA ASP A 227 27.93 6.11 -3.27
C ASP A 227 28.57 5.82 -4.62
N ILE A 228 27.97 4.95 -5.43
CA ILE A 228 28.42 4.68 -6.81
C ILE A 228 28.43 5.97 -7.66
N ALA A 229 27.39 6.80 -7.58
CA ALA A 229 27.35 8.06 -8.33
C ALA A 229 28.43 9.05 -7.88
N ASN A 230 28.76 9.09 -6.59
CA ASN A 230 29.83 9.91 -6.05
C ASN A 230 31.21 9.40 -6.49
N GLU A 231 31.44 8.10 -6.49
CA GLU A 231 32.66 7.45 -6.98
C GLU A 231 32.89 7.76 -8.45
N ILE A 232 31.88 7.54 -9.31
CA ILE A 232 31.97 7.87 -10.75
C ILE A 232 32.30 9.36 -10.98
N LYS A 233 31.71 10.27 -10.22
CA LYS A 233 32.04 11.71 -10.32
C LYS A 233 33.48 11.98 -9.90
N THR A 234 33.95 11.31 -8.87
CA THR A 234 35.34 11.44 -8.39
C THR A 234 36.32 10.95 -9.45
N LEU A 235 36.09 9.78 -10.00
CA LEU A 235 36.95 9.20 -11.06
C LEU A 235 37.00 10.11 -12.30
N LYS A 236 35.87 10.57 -12.81
CA LYS A 236 35.82 11.50 -13.93
C LYS A 236 36.56 12.83 -13.65
N ALA A 237 36.50 13.33 -12.43
CA ALA A 237 37.22 14.52 -12.03
C ALA A 237 38.76 14.24 -11.96
N CYS A 238 39.15 13.06 -11.49
CA CYS A 238 40.54 12.61 -11.46
C CYS A 238 41.14 12.50 -12.86
N GLU A 239 40.45 11.79 -13.78
CA GLU A 239 40.85 11.66 -15.18
C GLU A 239 41.09 13.02 -15.84
N LYS A 240 40.14 13.95 -15.64
CA LYS A 240 40.26 15.32 -16.19
C LYS A 240 41.44 16.08 -15.61
N GLN A 241 41.65 15.97 -14.28
CA GLN A 241 42.80 16.60 -13.61
C GLN A 241 44.12 16.02 -14.11
N ILE A 242 44.23 14.68 -14.26
CA ILE A 242 45.43 14.03 -14.78
C ILE A 242 45.73 14.47 -16.20
N ALA A 243 44.73 14.55 -17.08
CA ALA A 243 44.93 15.04 -18.44
C ALA A 243 45.50 16.47 -18.47
N TYR A 244 44.99 17.37 -17.62
CA TYR A 244 45.52 18.74 -17.49
C TYR A 244 46.97 18.75 -16.96
N MET A 245 47.25 17.93 -15.97
CA MET A 245 48.58 17.87 -15.37
C MET A 245 49.62 17.32 -16.34
N ASN A 246 49.30 16.31 -17.12
CA ASN A 246 50.16 15.76 -18.16
C ASN A 246 50.44 16.83 -19.25
N LYS A 247 49.37 17.53 -19.71
CA LYS A 247 49.55 18.61 -20.69
C LYS A 247 50.49 19.71 -20.21
N ILE A 248 50.43 20.08 -18.93
CA ILE A 248 51.33 21.08 -18.36
C ILE A 248 52.76 20.49 -18.24
N LYS A 249 52.89 19.22 -17.81
CA LYS A 249 54.19 18.58 -17.62
C LYS A 249 54.99 18.43 -18.91
N ASP A 250 54.28 18.26 -20.04
CA ASP A 250 54.85 18.15 -21.38
C ASP A 250 55.17 19.55 -22.00
N SER A 251 54.88 20.65 -21.28
CA SER A 251 55.15 22.02 -21.72
C SER A 251 56.27 22.70 -20.91
N ASP A 252 56.93 23.70 -21.50
CA ASP A 252 57.95 24.52 -20.82
C ASP A 252 57.42 25.24 -19.58
N LYS A 253 56.10 25.49 -19.51
CA LYS A 253 55.44 26.16 -18.37
C LYS A 253 55.52 25.38 -17.04
N TYR A 254 55.83 24.08 -17.07
CA TYR A 254 55.96 23.31 -15.83
C TYR A 254 57.12 23.85 -14.96
N ASN A 255 58.22 24.32 -15.57
CA ASN A 255 59.35 24.84 -14.85
C ASN A 255 59.06 26.17 -14.12
N ASP A 256 58.14 26.96 -14.67
CA ASP A 256 57.72 28.28 -14.14
C ASP A 256 56.64 28.17 -13.03
N LEU A 257 56.13 26.98 -12.71
CA LEU A 257 55.12 26.77 -11.66
C LEU A 257 55.71 26.97 -10.26
N ASP A 258 54.90 27.54 -9.37
CA ASP A 258 55.13 27.57 -7.92
C ASP A 258 55.25 26.14 -7.37
N ASP A 259 56.16 25.90 -6.45
CA ASP A 259 56.42 24.61 -5.81
C ASP A 259 55.15 23.99 -5.21
N LYS A 260 54.26 24.84 -4.67
CA LYS A 260 52.95 24.37 -4.15
C LYS A 260 52.04 23.75 -5.21
N LEU A 261 52.12 24.22 -6.46
CA LEU A 261 51.37 23.63 -7.58
C LEU A 261 52.09 22.36 -8.11
N LYS A 262 53.41 22.34 -8.18
CA LYS A 262 54.22 21.18 -8.52
C LYS A 262 53.94 20.03 -7.57
N ASN A 263 53.88 20.28 -6.27
CA ASN A 263 53.58 19.29 -5.24
C ASN A 263 52.19 18.68 -5.41
N VAL A 264 51.16 19.50 -5.78
CA VAL A 264 49.81 19.00 -6.06
C VAL A 264 49.78 18.13 -7.33
N ILE A 265 50.49 18.52 -8.38
CA ILE A 265 50.62 17.74 -9.60
C ILE A 265 51.27 16.39 -9.29
N GLU A 266 52.37 16.38 -8.57
CA GLU A 266 53.09 15.16 -8.23
C GLU A 266 52.22 14.20 -7.42
N ILE A 267 51.55 14.68 -6.37
CA ILE A 267 50.77 13.81 -5.50
C ILE A 267 49.53 13.25 -6.19
N ARG A 268 48.88 14.03 -7.10
CA ARG A 268 47.75 13.53 -7.90
C ARG A 268 48.20 12.48 -8.93
N LEU A 269 49.29 12.68 -9.60
CA LEU A 269 49.81 11.71 -10.58
C LEU A 269 50.25 10.41 -9.95
N LEU A 270 50.77 10.47 -8.70
CA LEU A 270 51.12 9.25 -7.93
C LEU A 270 49.88 8.53 -7.36
N ASN A 271 48.76 9.24 -7.15
CA ASN A 271 47.56 8.73 -6.52
C ASN A 271 46.36 9.09 -7.37
N GLN A 272 46.25 8.47 -8.54
CA GLN A 272 45.36 8.87 -9.62
C GLN A 272 43.86 8.77 -9.23
N ASP A 273 43.46 7.75 -8.45
CA ASP A 273 42.07 7.46 -8.13
C ASP A 273 41.64 8.03 -6.77
N SER A 274 42.54 8.67 -6.03
CA SER A 274 42.29 9.15 -4.69
C SER A 274 41.31 10.33 -4.66
N SER A 275 40.37 10.32 -3.69
CA SER A 275 39.52 11.44 -3.41
C SER A 275 40.26 12.68 -2.95
N LEU A 276 39.64 13.87 -3.01
CA LEU A 276 40.26 15.10 -2.52
C LEU A 276 40.60 15.04 -1.03
N ASN A 277 39.83 14.33 -0.22
CA ASN A 277 40.11 14.17 1.21
C ASN A 277 41.36 13.29 1.45
N GLU A 278 41.48 12.22 0.69
CA GLU A 278 42.67 11.35 0.74
C GLU A 278 43.92 12.08 0.26
N LEU A 279 43.79 12.84 -0.83
CA LEU A 279 44.93 13.64 -1.30
C LEU A 279 45.39 14.68 -0.28
N CYS A 280 44.50 15.32 0.47
CA CYS A 280 44.90 16.23 1.54
C CYS A 280 45.72 15.51 2.61
N LYS A 281 45.31 14.29 3.03
CA LYS A 281 46.05 13.47 4.00
C LYS A 281 47.43 13.04 3.47
N LEU A 282 47.46 12.64 2.21
CA LEU A 282 48.70 12.24 1.55
C LEU A 282 49.68 13.42 1.35
N TYR A 283 49.11 14.61 1.04
CA TYR A 283 49.88 15.86 0.93
C TYR A 283 50.54 16.22 2.26
N GLU A 284 49.77 16.23 3.35
CA GLU A 284 50.28 16.49 4.69
C GLU A 284 51.39 15.49 5.10
N LYS A 285 51.17 14.19 4.84
CA LYS A 285 52.15 13.12 5.14
C LYS A 285 53.45 13.27 4.36
N LYS A 286 53.39 13.73 3.09
CA LYS A 286 54.56 13.81 2.22
C LYS A 286 55.35 15.12 2.40
N TYR A 287 54.64 16.25 2.57
CA TYR A 287 55.22 17.59 2.57
C TYR A 287 55.24 18.26 3.94
N GLY A 288 54.60 17.69 4.97
CA GLY A 288 54.55 18.24 6.33
C GLY A 288 53.64 19.49 6.47
N GLU A 289 52.91 19.87 5.41
CA GLU A 289 52.02 21.01 5.41
C GLU A 289 50.58 20.58 5.40
N SER A 290 49.76 21.09 6.31
CA SER A 290 48.31 20.86 6.31
C SER A 290 47.65 21.58 5.13
N LEU A 291 46.90 20.85 4.30
CA LEU A 291 46.18 21.39 3.16
C LEU A 291 44.69 21.10 3.28
N SER A 292 43.85 22.14 3.38
CA SER A 292 42.39 21.97 3.41
C SER A 292 41.88 21.55 2.04
N LYS A 293 40.71 20.86 2.03
CA LYS A 293 40.00 20.49 0.81
C LYS A 293 39.71 21.68 -0.11
N SER A 294 39.35 22.85 0.46
CA SER A 294 39.13 24.07 -0.29
C SER A 294 40.41 24.63 -0.89
N GLY A 295 41.51 24.59 -0.14
CA GLY A 295 42.83 24.97 -0.61
C GLY A 295 43.34 24.07 -1.75
N LEU A 296 43.17 22.75 -1.61
CA LEU A 296 43.51 21.78 -2.67
C LEU A 296 42.66 22.07 -3.92
N LYS A 297 41.37 22.27 -3.78
CA LYS A 297 40.46 22.59 -4.91
C LYS A 297 40.87 23.89 -5.61
N HIS A 298 41.26 24.92 -4.87
CA HIS A 298 41.73 26.19 -5.44
C HIS A 298 43.03 25.97 -6.28
N ARG A 299 43.97 25.16 -5.77
CA ARG A 299 45.22 24.81 -6.54
C ARG A 299 44.89 24.02 -7.79
N LEU A 300 43.98 23.04 -7.72
CA LEU A 300 43.51 22.27 -8.89
C LEU A 300 42.87 23.16 -9.95
N ASN A 301 42.05 24.11 -9.55
CA ASN A 301 41.42 25.08 -10.48
C ASN A 301 42.51 25.95 -11.16
N LYS A 302 43.55 26.39 -10.44
CA LYS A 302 44.68 27.09 -11.05
C LYS A 302 45.37 26.25 -12.09
N ILE A 303 45.62 24.95 -11.81
CA ILE A 303 46.24 24.00 -12.74
C ILE A 303 45.35 23.86 -13.99
N GLU A 304 44.01 23.71 -13.82
CA GLU A 304 43.07 23.64 -14.92
C GLU A 304 43.12 24.91 -15.81
N ASN A 305 43.14 26.11 -15.19
CA ASN A 305 43.25 27.36 -15.95
C ASN A 305 44.56 27.48 -16.74
N ILE A 306 45.67 27.07 -16.16
CA ILE A 306 46.98 27.05 -16.85
C ILE A 306 46.93 26.05 -18.02
N ALA A 307 46.41 24.84 -17.82
CA ALA A 307 46.28 23.85 -18.88
C ALA A 307 45.39 24.29 -20.05
N ASN A 308 44.32 25.05 -19.74
CA ASN A 308 43.41 25.62 -20.74
C ASN A 308 44.02 26.79 -21.52
N SER A 309 45.08 27.43 -20.99
CA SER A 309 45.81 28.52 -21.65
C SER A 309 46.97 28.03 -22.52
N LEU A 310 47.27 26.73 -22.51
CA LEU A 310 48.19 26.01 -23.39
C LEU A 310 47.47 25.49 -24.62
#